data_809e8d37aeb01a416389b00b77ad5877
#
_entry.id   809e8d37aeb01a416389b00b77ad5877
#
_cell.length_a   1.000
_cell.length_b   1.000
_cell.length_c   1.000
_cell.angle_alpha   90.00
_cell.angle_beta   90.00
_cell.angle_gamma   90.00
#
_symmetry.space_group_name_H-M   'P 1'
#
loop_
_entity.id
_entity.type
_entity.pdbx_description
1 polymer ?
#
loop_
_entity_poly.entity_id
_entity_poly.type
_entity_poly.pdbx_seq_one_letter_code
_entity_poly.pdbx_strand_id
1 'polypeptide(L)'
;MRALVIVLDSVGIGHAPDAAKYGDEGANTLGHIFARYRDTWLPNLCALGLPKILDEKYSWTRKSFGLPYLASFGKMEERSVGKDTTTGHWEIAGVIVDVPFSVFARFPYELVDAIEREAGVKFIGNYARSGTTILEELGAEHTYTGHPILYTSADSVLQIAAHEKIIPLERLYEICRIARRHADRFRIGRVIARPFIDTNGKFTRTANRHDFSIRPPATVLNAIADAGFPTIGVGKISDIFAGQGITESHPASSNREGMGCIDKLWSKTNRGLIFCNFVDFDTVYGHRRDAAGYAMALSEFDEWVGPLIDKISPEDLFIITADHGNDPTFHGTDHTREQVPLFVLHNRESRDLGTRSTYADIAASLAEFFQLPESWPVGCSFLKGGTRSKACLHEPAAGGATSVSSN
;
A
#
# COMPACT_ATOMS: atom_id res chain seq x y z
N MET A 1 -5.83 -12.24 22.22
CA MET A 1 -4.91 -11.66 21.24
C MET A 1 -5.73 -11.03 20.12
N ARG A 2 -5.78 -9.71 20.09
CA ARG A 2 -6.49 -8.91 19.09
C ARG A 2 -5.56 -7.80 18.64
N ALA A 3 -5.36 -7.68 17.32
CA ALA A 3 -4.50 -6.67 16.73
C ALA A 3 -5.25 -5.81 15.70
N LEU A 4 -4.87 -4.54 15.60
CA LEU A 4 -5.31 -3.61 14.57
C LEU A 4 -4.07 -2.96 13.95
N VAL A 5 -3.91 -3.08 12.64
CA VAL A 5 -2.90 -2.37 11.87
C VAL A 5 -3.61 -1.41 10.92
N ILE A 6 -3.31 -0.14 11.05
CA ILE A 6 -3.80 0.93 10.17
C ILE A 6 -2.64 1.44 9.32
N VAL A 7 -2.81 1.38 8.00
CA VAL A 7 -1.93 2.00 7.03
C VAL A 7 -2.59 3.26 6.51
N LEU A 8 -1.95 4.41 6.74
CA LEU A 8 -2.31 5.69 6.15
C LEU A 8 -1.62 5.76 4.79
N ASP A 9 -2.32 5.37 3.73
CA ASP A 9 -1.76 5.24 2.37
C ASP A 9 -1.03 6.52 1.96
N SER A 10 0.28 6.45 1.74
CA SER A 10 1.15 7.54 1.34
C SER A 10 1.54 8.59 2.40
N VAL A 11 1.32 8.36 3.69
CA VAL A 11 1.67 9.35 4.73
C VAL A 11 3.16 9.24 5.12
N GLY A 12 4.05 9.74 4.24
CA GLY A 12 5.48 9.84 4.49
C GLY A 12 5.86 10.95 5.46
N ILE A 13 7.06 10.84 6.06
CA ILE A 13 7.58 11.78 7.08
C ILE A 13 9.01 12.27 6.77
N GLY A 14 9.36 12.32 5.50
CA GLY A 14 10.64 12.79 4.99
C GLY A 14 11.36 11.75 4.15
N HIS A 15 12.13 12.22 3.19
CA HIS A 15 12.82 11.35 2.23
C HIS A 15 13.66 10.28 2.91
N ALA A 16 13.59 9.06 2.36
CA ALA A 16 14.40 7.93 2.80
C ALA A 16 15.88 8.14 2.41
N PRO A 17 16.84 7.46 3.06
CA PRO A 17 18.26 7.60 2.73
C PRO A 17 18.61 7.28 1.27
N ASP A 18 17.80 6.44 0.60
CA ASP A 18 18.01 6.06 -0.79
C ASP A 18 17.10 6.81 -1.78
N ALA A 19 16.38 7.84 -1.32
CA ALA A 19 15.42 8.62 -2.13
C ALA A 19 16.05 9.23 -3.40
N ALA A 20 17.34 9.59 -3.36
CA ALA A 20 18.06 10.10 -4.53
C ALA A 20 18.02 9.12 -5.73
N LYS A 21 17.98 7.79 -5.48
CA LYS A 21 17.87 6.78 -6.55
C LYS A 21 16.52 6.83 -7.28
N TYR A 22 15.52 7.41 -6.63
CA TYR A 22 14.15 7.54 -7.13
C TYR A 22 13.82 8.96 -7.60
N GLY A 23 14.77 9.91 -7.45
CA GLY A 23 14.55 11.33 -7.74
C GLY A 23 13.70 12.05 -6.68
N ASP A 24 13.59 11.49 -5.50
CA ASP A 24 12.68 11.94 -4.43
C ASP A 24 13.42 12.64 -3.27
N GLU A 25 14.69 13.00 -3.47
CA GLU A 25 15.45 13.75 -2.46
C GLU A 25 14.76 15.07 -2.14
N GLY A 26 14.50 15.30 -0.85
CA GLY A 26 13.77 16.48 -0.38
C GLY A 26 12.28 16.28 -0.19
N ALA A 27 11.67 15.19 -0.67
CA ALA A 27 10.27 14.88 -0.40
C ALA A 27 9.99 14.76 1.10
N ASN A 28 8.86 15.29 1.55
CA ASN A 28 8.42 15.19 2.95
C ASN A 28 6.92 15.47 3.06
N THR A 29 6.13 14.43 2.89
CA THR A 29 4.67 14.54 2.83
C THR A 29 4.09 15.29 4.03
N LEU A 30 4.26 14.78 5.25
CA LEU A 30 3.72 15.46 6.45
C LEU A 30 4.40 16.79 6.72
N GLY A 31 5.73 16.86 6.58
CA GLY A 31 6.47 18.06 6.86
C GLY A 31 6.06 19.23 5.98
N HIS A 32 5.87 19.02 4.70
CA HIS A 32 5.45 20.05 3.76
C HIS A 32 3.98 20.45 3.94
N ILE A 33 3.09 19.49 4.28
CA ILE A 33 1.72 19.80 4.67
C ILE A 33 1.71 20.75 5.88
N PHE A 34 2.46 20.44 6.93
CA PHE A 34 2.54 21.28 8.11
C PHE A 34 3.18 22.66 7.86
N ALA A 35 4.18 22.73 6.97
CA ALA A 35 4.79 23.98 6.60
C ALA A 35 3.79 24.91 5.88
N ARG A 36 2.91 24.35 5.05
CA ARG A 36 1.94 25.07 4.23
C ARG A 36 0.64 25.37 4.98
N TYR A 37 0.17 24.43 5.80
CA TYR A 37 -1.09 24.51 6.56
C TYR A 37 -0.80 24.47 8.07
N ARG A 38 -0.31 25.58 8.60
CA ARG A 38 0.17 25.70 9.99
C ARG A 38 -0.91 25.50 11.04
N ASP A 39 -2.17 25.62 10.65
CA ASP A 39 -3.33 25.42 11.52
C ASP A 39 -3.78 23.94 11.57
N THR A 40 -3.11 23.06 10.82
CA THR A 40 -3.37 21.62 10.90
C THR A 40 -2.98 21.13 12.29
N TRP A 41 -3.96 20.71 13.07
CA TRP A 41 -3.79 20.28 14.44
C TRP A 41 -4.13 18.82 14.61
N LEU A 42 -3.16 18.01 15.08
CA LEU A 42 -3.26 16.55 15.23
C LEU A 42 -2.95 16.13 16.68
N PRO A 43 -3.80 16.48 17.65
CA PRO A 43 -3.53 16.25 19.08
C PRO A 43 -3.35 14.78 19.42
N ASN A 44 -4.12 13.88 18.79
CA ASN A 44 -4.06 12.45 19.09
C ASN A 44 -2.79 11.81 18.54
N LEU A 45 -2.41 12.09 17.30
CA LEU A 45 -1.12 11.63 16.75
C LEU A 45 0.08 12.25 17.49
N CYS A 46 -0.06 13.51 17.94
CA CYS A 46 0.95 14.12 18.79
C CYS A 46 1.07 13.41 20.16
N ALA A 47 -0.04 13.02 20.76
CA ALA A 47 -0.03 12.23 22.00
C ALA A 47 0.59 10.83 21.80
N LEU A 48 0.54 10.28 20.58
CA LEU A 48 1.21 9.03 20.22
C LEU A 48 2.73 9.20 20.00
N GLY A 49 3.25 10.41 19.85
CA GLY A 49 4.68 10.67 19.68
C GLY A 49 5.09 11.29 18.34
N LEU A 50 4.13 11.71 17.49
CA LEU A 50 4.41 12.36 16.19
C LEU A 50 5.49 13.45 16.26
N PRO A 51 5.51 14.37 17.28
CA PRO A 51 6.54 15.41 17.36
C PRO A 51 7.97 14.89 17.52
N LYS A 52 8.16 13.63 17.88
CA LYS A 52 9.49 13.02 18.07
C LYS A 52 10.07 12.45 16.79
N ILE A 53 9.22 12.13 15.83
CA ILE A 53 9.62 11.51 14.56
C ILE A 53 9.64 12.50 13.39
N LEU A 54 9.12 13.70 13.58
CA LEU A 54 9.20 14.78 12.60
C LEU A 54 10.54 15.52 12.69
N ASP A 55 10.95 16.10 11.58
CA ASP A 55 12.08 17.00 11.46
C ASP A 55 11.97 18.20 12.43
N GLU A 56 13.07 18.67 13.00
CA GLU A 56 13.08 19.78 13.97
C GLU A 56 12.50 21.09 13.42
N LYS A 57 12.63 21.33 12.11
CA LYS A 57 12.07 22.51 11.44
C LYS A 57 10.53 22.55 11.48
N TYR A 58 9.86 21.44 11.78
CA TYR A 58 8.42 21.34 11.99
C TYR A 58 8.05 21.32 13.49
N SER A 59 8.86 21.88 14.34
CA SER A 59 8.81 21.82 15.82
C SER A 59 7.61 22.51 16.46
N TRP A 60 6.76 23.23 15.71
CA TRP A 60 5.54 23.83 16.25
C TRP A 60 4.57 22.80 16.86
N THR A 61 4.65 21.54 16.40
CA THR A 61 3.91 20.42 16.97
C THR A 61 4.44 20.01 18.36
N ARG A 62 5.64 20.44 18.74
CA ARG A 62 6.31 20.05 20.00
C ARG A 62 5.88 20.83 21.23
N LYS A 63 5.20 21.97 21.08
CA LYS A 63 5.04 22.95 22.17
C LYS A 63 4.04 22.57 23.28
N SER A 64 3.27 21.47 23.16
CA SER A 64 2.10 21.28 24.01
C SER A 64 1.88 19.88 24.60
N PHE A 65 2.78 18.92 24.38
CA PHE A 65 2.54 17.55 24.85
C PHE A 65 3.45 17.22 26.02
N GLY A 66 2.80 16.95 27.17
CA GLY A 66 3.44 16.38 28.35
C GLY A 66 3.90 14.93 28.10
N LEU A 67 4.98 14.54 28.73
CA LEU A 67 5.41 13.13 28.80
C LEU A 67 4.67 12.42 29.94
N PRO A 68 4.44 11.09 29.84
CA PRO A 68 4.85 10.20 28.75
C PRO A 68 3.88 10.23 27.56
N TYR A 69 4.38 9.90 26.34
CA TYR A 69 3.52 9.64 25.18
C TYR A 69 2.69 8.37 25.42
N LEU A 70 1.57 8.25 24.71
CA LEU A 70 0.66 7.11 24.85
C LEU A 70 1.15 5.85 24.15
N ALA A 71 2.03 6.00 23.15
CA ALA A 71 2.54 4.91 22.32
C ALA A 71 4.07 4.82 22.35
N SER A 72 4.59 3.67 21.99
CA SER A 72 5.93 3.57 21.46
C SER A 72 5.94 4.12 20.04
N PHE A 73 6.98 4.86 19.66
CA PHE A 73 7.02 5.60 18.40
C PHE A 73 8.40 5.48 17.72
N GLY A 74 8.41 5.59 16.40
CA GLY A 74 9.62 5.55 15.59
C GLY A 74 9.33 5.84 14.13
N LYS A 75 10.34 5.62 13.30
CA LYS A 75 10.26 5.68 11.85
C LYS A 75 10.60 4.34 11.25
N MET A 76 10.16 4.09 10.03
CA MET A 76 10.58 2.91 9.26
C MET A 76 11.08 3.32 7.89
N GLU A 77 12.09 2.59 7.41
CA GLU A 77 12.64 2.69 6.05
C GLU A 77 12.17 1.48 5.25
N GLU A 78 11.75 1.69 4.01
CA GLU A 78 11.41 0.60 3.12
C GLU A 78 12.68 -0.06 2.60
N ARG A 79 12.77 -1.37 2.74
CA ARG A 79 13.88 -2.17 2.22
C ARG A 79 13.60 -2.65 0.79
N SER A 80 12.34 -2.87 0.45
CA SER A 80 11.92 -3.30 -0.88
C SER A 80 12.33 -2.30 -1.95
N VAL A 81 12.60 -2.80 -3.15
CA VAL A 81 12.90 -1.98 -4.32
C VAL A 81 11.59 -1.53 -4.96
N GLY A 82 11.12 -0.37 -4.60
CA GLY A 82 9.85 0.21 -5.03
C GLY A 82 9.47 1.42 -4.21
N LYS A 83 8.33 1.98 -4.47
CA LYS A 83 7.70 3.06 -3.70
C LYS A 83 6.19 3.07 -3.93
N ASP A 84 5.64 1.90 -4.20
CA ASP A 84 4.22 1.74 -4.52
C ASP A 84 3.49 0.99 -3.40
N THR A 85 2.16 1.17 -3.36
CA THR A 85 1.28 0.59 -2.35
C THR A 85 1.48 -0.93 -2.20
N THR A 86 1.71 -1.65 -3.30
CA THR A 86 1.87 -3.11 -3.25
C THR A 86 3.17 -3.50 -2.55
N THR A 87 4.29 -2.88 -2.93
CA THR A 87 5.60 -3.17 -2.31
C THR A 87 5.61 -2.82 -0.83
N GLY A 88 5.10 -1.64 -0.45
CA GLY A 88 5.04 -1.21 0.95
C GLY A 88 4.18 -2.13 1.82
N HIS A 89 2.97 -2.48 1.36
CA HIS A 89 2.09 -3.39 2.10
C HIS A 89 2.64 -4.81 2.19
N TRP A 90 3.28 -5.33 1.12
CA TRP A 90 3.91 -6.64 1.17
C TRP A 90 5.06 -6.67 2.17
N GLU A 91 5.85 -5.59 2.24
CA GLU A 91 6.92 -5.50 3.22
C GLU A 91 6.38 -5.40 4.65
N ILE A 92 5.31 -4.64 4.89
CA ILE A 92 4.60 -4.62 6.18
C ILE A 92 4.16 -6.04 6.57
N ALA A 93 3.73 -6.85 5.60
CA ALA A 93 3.33 -8.24 5.82
C ALA A 93 4.51 -9.24 5.76
N GLY A 94 5.75 -8.75 5.68
CA GLY A 94 6.97 -9.55 5.82
C GLY A 94 7.52 -10.14 4.53
N VAL A 95 7.22 -9.56 3.37
CA VAL A 95 7.76 -9.95 2.06
C VAL A 95 8.58 -8.81 1.48
N ILE A 96 9.89 -9.01 1.38
CA ILE A 96 10.80 -8.06 0.73
C ILE A 96 10.73 -8.26 -0.79
N VAL A 97 10.55 -7.17 -1.53
CA VAL A 97 10.56 -7.16 -3.00
C VAL A 97 11.94 -6.70 -3.46
N ASP A 98 12.81 -7.64 -3.78
CA ASP A 98 14.20 -7.34 -4.20
C ASP A 98 14.33 -6.91 -5.67
N VAL A 99 13.32 -7.21 -6.49
CA VAL A 99 13.26 -6.83 -7.91
C VAL A 99 11.96 -6.08 -8.16
N PRO A 100 12.00 -4.85 -8.69
CA PRO A 100 10.81 -4.04 -8.86
C PRO A 100 9.83 -4.67 -9.86
N PHE A 101 8.56 -4.29 -9.75
CA PHE A 101 7.58 -4.61 -10.79
C PHE A 101 7.96 -3.92 -12.10
N SER A 102 7.73 -4.62 -13.22
CA SER A 102 8.12 -4.12 -14.54
C SER A 102 7.13 -3.07 -15.03
N VAL A 103 7.65 -1.96 -15.54
CA VAL A 103 6.88 -0.92 -16.22
C VAL A 103 7.16 -1.00 -17.71
N PHE A 104 6.12 -0.93 -18.54
CA PHE A 104 6.21 -1.06 -19.99
C PHE A 104 5.61 0.16 -20.68
N ALA A 105 6.30 0.72 -21.65
CA ALA A 105 5.69 1.68 -22.58
C ALA A 105 4.80 0.97 -23.60
N ARG A 106 5.14 -0.29 -23.93
CA ARG A 106 4.41 -1.23 -24.76
C ARG A 106 4.72 -2.64 -24.28
N PHE A 107 3.71 -3.49 -24.14
CA PHE A 107 3.92 -4.89 -23.75
C PHE A 107 4.62 -5.69 -24.86
N PRO A 108 5.52 -6.62 -24.49
CA PRO A 108 6.20 -7.49 -25.44
C PRO A 108 5.20 -8.33 -26.27
N TYR A 109 5.54 -8.56 -27.53
CA TYR A 109 4.72 -9.39 -28.43
C TYR A 109 4.41 -10.77 -27.84
N GLU A 110 5.40 -11.41 -27.23
CA GLU A 110 5.28 -12.71 -26.59
C GLU A 110 4.14 -12.75 -25.52
N LEU A 111 4.04 -11.70 -24.71
CA LEU A 111 2.97 -11.58 -23.70
C LEU A 111 1.61 -11.41 -24.36
N VAL A 112 1.51 -10.47 -25.30
CA VAL A 112 0.27 -10.14 -25.98
C VAL A 112 -0.27 -11.35 -26.77
N ASP A 113 0.59 -11.98 -27.57
CA ASP A 113 0.26 -13.16 -28.39
C ASP A 113 -0.20 -14.35 -27.52
N ALA A 114 0.45 -14.57 -26.37
CA ALA A 114 0.04 -15.63 -25.45
C ALA A 114 -1.37 -15.39 -24.87
N ILE A 115 -1.68 -14.14 -24.49
CA ILE A 115 -3.01 -13.78 -24.00
C ILE A 115 -4.05 -13.91 -25.12
N GLU A 116 -3.77 -13.36 -26.31
CA GLU A 116 -4.67 -13.42 -27.47
C GLU A 116 -5.03 -14.85 -27.84
N ARG A 117 -4.05 -15.74 -27.91
CA ARG A 117 -4.28 -17.16 -28.26
C ARG A 117 -5.13 -17.87 -27.21
N GLU A 118 -4.83 -17.69 -25.92
CA GLU A 118 -5.56 -18.41 -24.85
C GLU A 118 -6.94 -17.80 -24.65
N ALA A 119 -7.07 -16.48 -24.73
CA ALA A 119 -8.36 -15.80 -24.57
C ALA A 119 -9.22 -15.83 -25.85
N GLY A 120 -8.65 -16.19 -27.00
CA GLY A 120 -9.39 -16.18 -28.27
C GLY A 120 -9.85 -14.77 -28.70
N VAL A 121 -9.03 -13.75 -28.45
CA VAL A 121 -9.29 -12.35 -28.80
C VAL A 121 -8.13 -11.75 -29.58
N LYS A 122 -8.35 -10.59 -30.19
CA LYS A 122 -7.29 -9.73 -30.70
C LYS A 122 -7.36 -8.40 -30.00
N PHE A 123 -6.23 -7.85 -29.58
CA PHE A 123 -6.19 -6.55 -28.95
C PHE A 123 -5.95 -5.43 -29.96
N ILE A 124 -6.53 -4.25 -29.67
CA ILE A 124 -6.13 -2.99 -30.28
C ILE A 124 -5.39 -2.15 -29.23
N GLY A 125 -4.53 -1.21 -29.66
CA GLY A 125 -3.74 -0.36 -28.77
C GLY A 125 -2.37 -0.92 -28.44
N ASN A 126 -2.11 -1.30 -27.18
CA ASN A 126 -0.83 -1.73 -26.62
C ASN A 126 0.21 -0.61 -26.54
N TYR A 127 -0.14 0.50 -25.89
CA TYR A 127 0.76 1.62 -25.60
C TYR A 127 0.33 2.37 -24.34
N ALA A 128 1.24 3.21 -23.83
CA ALA A 128 0.99 3.99 -22.61
C ALA A 128 0.03 5.17 -22.90
N ARG A 129 -1.08 5.24 -22.15
CA ARG A 129 -2.07 6.32 -22.24
C ARG A 129 -2.85 6.46 -20.95
N SER A 130 -3.43 7.66 -20.74
CA SER A 130 -4.47 7.80 -19.74
C SER A 130 -5.71 7.04 -20.19
N GLY A 131 -6.45 6.50 -19.22
CA GLY A 131 -7.60 5.69 -19.62
C GLY A 131 -8.80 6.52 -20.11
N THR A 132 -8.82 7.85 -20.00
CA THR A 132 -9.82 8.72 -20.65
C THR A 132 -9.43 8.89 -22.11
N THR A 133 -8.19 9.28 -22.36
CA THR A 133 -7.64 9.50 -23.69
C THR A 133 -7.71 8.23 -24.56
N ILE A 134 -7.37 7.04 -24.02
CA ILE A 134 -7.40 5.80 -24.79
C ILE A 134 -8.83 5.43 -25.26
N LEU A 135 -9.85 5.75 -24.46
CA LEU A 135 -11.23 5.53 -24.88
C LEU A 135 -11.67 6.51 -25.98
N GLU A 136 -11.20 7.76 -25.95
CA GLU A 136 -11.44 8.74 -27.02
C GLU A 136 -10.74 8.30 -28.31
N GLU A 137 -9.53 7.76 -28.24
CA GLU A 137 -8.74 7.31 -29.39
C GLU A 137 -9.28 6.00 -30.02
N LEU A 138 -9.60 5.00 -29.22
CA LEU A 138 -9.87 3.63 -29.67
C LEU A 138 -11.30 3.11 -29.39
N GLY A 139 -12.13 3.86 -28.69
CA GLY A 139 -13.48 3.41 -28.36
C GLY A 139 -14.36 3.11 -29.55
N ALA A 140 -14.28 3.92 -30.62
CA ALA A 140 -15.00 3.69 -31.87
C ALA A 140 -14.50 2.45 -32.61
N GLU A 141 -13.18 2.25 -32.68
CA GLU A 141 -12.56 1.06 -33.29
C GLU A 141 -12.95 -0.21 -32.54
N HIS A 142 -12.90 -0.17 -31.20
CA HIS A 142 -13.38 -1.27 -30.36
C HIS A 142 -14.85 -1.61 -30.66
N THR A 143 -15.71 -0.58 -30.76
CA THR A 143 -17.15 -0.77 -31.03
C THR A 143 -17.38 -1.42 -32.38
N TYR A 144 -16.59 -1.05 -33.40
CA TYR A 144 -16.69 -1.60 -34.75
C TYR A 144 -16.14 -3.02 -34.87
N THR A 145 -14.96 -3.27 -34.26
CA THR A 145 -14.22 -4.54 -34.42
C THR A 145 -14.57 -5.60 -33.37
N GLY A 146 -15.08 -5.20 -32.22
CA GLY A 146 -15.25 -6.07 -31.06
C GLY A 146 -13.93 -6.41 -30.33
N HIS A 147 -12.79 -5.86 -30.75
CA HIS A 147 -11.49 -6.14 -30.16
C HIS A 147 -11.27 -5.33 -28.86
N PRO A 148 -10.95 -5.97 -27.72
CA PRO A 148 -10.70 -5.24 -26.48
C PRO A 148 -9.45 -4.33 -26.59
N ILE A 149 -9.47 -3.21 -25.87
CA ILE A 149 -8.38 -2.23 -25.89
C ILE A 149 -7.36 -2.60 -24.83
N LEU A 150 -6.11 -2.88 -25.24
CA LEU A 150 -4.97 -3.12 -24.36
C LEU A 150 -4.16 -1.84 -24.21
N TYR A 151 -3.84 -1.44 -22.97
CA TYR A 151 -3.00 -0.27 -22.72
C TYR A 151 -2.31 -0.35 -21.37
N THR A 152 -1.34 0.54 -21.13
CA THR A 152 -0.64 0.69 -19.86
C THR A 152 -0.62 2.16 -19.39
N SER A 153 0.01 2.43 -18.26
CA SER A 153 0.27 3.77 -17.75
C SER A 153 1.69 3.85 -17.14
N ALA A 154 1.98 4.84 -16.33
CA ALA A 154 3.27 4.97 -15.67
C ALA A 154 3.56 3.86 -14.64
N ASP A 155 2.51 3.23 -14.11
CA ASP A 155 2.62 2.15 -13.13
C ASP A 155 2.82 0.79 -13.81
N SER A 156 3.15 -0.24 -12.99
CA SER A 156 3.21 -1.64 -13.43
C SER A 156 1.82 -2.24 -13.60
N VAL A 157 1.10 -1.80 -14.63
CA VAL A 157 -0.30 -2.19 -14.86
C VAL A 157 -0.55 -2.59 -16.31
N LEU A 158 -1.25 -3.71 -16.51
CA LEU A 158 -1.81 -4.13 -17.79
C LEU A 158 -3.32 -3.88 -17.74
N GLN A 159 -3.81 -2.98 -18.57
CA GLN A 159 -5.22 -2.57 -18.54
C GLN A 159 -5.93 -3.05 -19.79
N ILE A 160 -7.10 -3.64 -19.61
CA ILE A 160 -7.95 -4.13 -20.70
C ILE A 160 -9.30 -3.41 -20.60
N ALA A 161 -9.59 -2.54 -21.58
CA ALA A 161 -10.88 -1.85 -21.65
C ALA A 161 -11.81 -2.49 -22.69
N ALA A 162 -13.10 -2.57 -22.34
CA ALA A 162 -14.13 -3.06 -23.23
C ALA A 162 -15.48 -2.43 -22.93
N HIS A 163 -16.27 -2.22 -23.97
CA HIS A 163 -17.65 -1.74 -23.87
C HIS A 163 -18.57 -2.88 -23.39
N GLU A 164 -19.33 -2.65 -22.31
CA GLU A 164 -20.11 -3.69 -21.61
C GLU A 164 -21.15 -4.41 -22.49
N LYS A 165 -21.67 -3.75 -23.53
CA LYS A 165 -22.61 -4.37 -24.49
C LYS A 165 -21.91 -5.20 -25.58
N ILE A 166 -20.60 -5.02 -25.78
CA ILE A 166 -19.83 -5.72 -26.82
C ILE A 166 -19.11 -6.92 -26.23
N ILE A 167 -18.42 -6.70 -25.11
CA ILE A 167 -17.80 -7.73 -24.30
C ILE A 167 -18.43 -7.67 -22.92
N PRO A 168 -19.32 -8.61 -22.56
CA PRO A 168 -19.96 -8.67 -21.26
C PRO A 168 -18.93 -8.73 -20.12
N LEU A 169 -19.26 -8.22 -18.93
CA LEU A 169 -18.34 -8.13 -17.79
C LEU A 169 -17.68 -9.46 -17.46
N GLU A 170 -18.42 -10.55 -17.40
CA GLU A 170 -17.85 -11.88 -17.11
C GLU A 170 -16.78 -12.30 -18.12
N ARG A 171 -17.01 -11.99 -19.40
CA ARG A 171 -16.02 -12.28 -20.45
C ARG A 171 -14.79 -11.37 -20.33
N LEU A 172 -14.97 -10.09 -20.03
CA LEU A 172 -13.85 -9.18 -19.76
C LEU A 172 -13.02 -9.66 -18.57
N TYR A 173 -13.65 -10.07 -17.48
CA TYR A 173 -12.97 -10.61 -16.31
C TYR A 173 -12.26 -11.93 -16.61
N GLU A 174 -12.83 -12.79 -17.43
CA GLU A 174 -12.16 -14.01 -17.89
C GLU A 174 -10.87 -13.68 -18.68
N ILE A 175 -10.94 -12.75 -19.63
CA ILE A 175 -9.77 -12.27 -20.38
C ILE A 175 -8.70 -11.71 -19.43
N CYS A 176 -9.10 -10.94 -18.41
CA CYS A 176 -8.19 -10.40 -17.41
C CYS A 176 -7.56 -11.49 -16.53
N ARG A 177 -8.30 -12.56 -16.16
CA ARG A 177 -7.74 -13.70 -15.42
C ARG A 177 -6.70 -14.47 -16.27
N ILE A 178 -6.96 -14.63 -17.56
CA ILE A 178 -5.98 -15.19 -18.51
C ILE A 178 -4.74 -14.29 -18.57
N ALA A 179 -4.95 -12.99 -18.78
CA ALA A 179 -3.87 -12.01 -18.83
C ALA A 179 -3.03 -12.04 -17.55
N ARG A 180 -3.66 -12.18 -16.36
CA ARG A 180 -2.94 -12.27 -15.08
C ARG A 180 -1.96 -13.44 -15.04
N ARG A 181 -2.38 -14.64 -15.47
CA ARG A 181 -1.48 -15.81 -15.50
C ARG A 181 -0.25 -15.61 -16.37
N HIS A 182 -0.41 -14.96 -17.51
CA HIS A 182 0.74 -14.65 -18.40
C HIS A 182 1.58 -13.49 -17.86
N ALA A 183 0.96 -12.48 -17.29
CA ALA A 183 1.62 -11.28 -16.79
C ALA A 183 2.52 -11.53 -15.57
N ASP A 184 2.31 -12.62 -14.80
CA ASP A 184 3.15 -13.00 -13.66
C ASP A 184 4.62 -13.18 -14.06
N ARG A 185 4.86 -13.82 -15.20
CA ARG A 185 6.20 -14.08 -15.74
C ARG A 185 6.93 -12.80 -16.15
N PHE A 186 6.19 -11.73 -16.42
CA PHE A 186 6.70 -10.41 -16.76
C PHE A 186 6.72 -9.45 -15.56
N ARG A 187 6.44 -9.94 -14.36
CA ARG A 187 6.41 -9.15 -13.12
C ARG A 187 5.53 -7.90 -13.22
N ILE A 188 4.37 -8.02 -13.86
CA ILE A 188 3.38 -6.94 -13.94
C ILE A 188 2.55 -6.96 -12.65
N GLY A 189 2.54 -5.86 -11.89
CA GLY A 189 1.91 -5.81 -10.57
C GLY A 189 0.39 -6.04 -10.62
N ARG A 190 -0.31 -5.43 -11.59
CA ARG A 190 -1.78 -5.55 -11.69
C ARG A 190 -2.24 -5.74 -13.14
N VAL A 191 -3.27 -6.56 -13.32
CA VAL A 191 -4.10 -6.57 -14.52
C VAL A 191 -5.44 -5.96 -14.15
N ILE A 192 -5.94 -5.00 -14.94
CA ILE A 192 -7.13 -4.23 -14.59
C ILE A 192 -8.18 -4.33 -15.68
N ALA A 193 -9.35 -4.82 -15.34
CA ALA A 193 -10.54 -4.70 -16.18
C ALA A 193 -11.08 -3.25 -16.12
N ARG A 194 -11.26 -2.63 -17.27
CA ARG A 194 -11.75 -1.25 -17.43
C ARG A 194 -13.02 -1.22 -18.29
N PRO A 195 -14.15 -1.68 -17.80
CA PRO A 195 -15.38 -1.60 -18.54
C PRO A 195 -15.84 -0.16 -18.76
N PHE A 196 -16.49 0.09 -19.90
CA PHE A 196 -17.05 1.38 -20.23
C PHE A 196 -18.37 1.24 -21.01
N ILE A 197 -19.09 2.34 -21.13
CA ILE A 197 -20.34 2.47 -21.89
C ILE A 197 -20.30 3.70 -22.79
N ASP A 198 -21.16 3.74 -23.79
CA ASP A 198 -21.46 4.95 -24.55
C ASP A 198 -22.62 5.71 -23.85
N THR A 199 -22.38 6.98 -23.56
CA THR A 199 -23.40 7.90 -23.04
C THR A 199 -23.41 9.12 -23.94
N ASN A 200 -24.44 9.20 -24.81
CA ASN A 200 -24.66 10.31 -25.77
C ASN A 200 -23.44 10.56 -26.69
N GLY A 201 -22.86 9.49 -27.23
CA GLY A 201 -21.68 9.58 -28.12
C GLY A 201 -20.34 9.82 -27.41
N LYS A 202 -20.31 9.75 -26.06
CA LYS A 202 -19.10 9.84 -25.26
C LYS A 202 -18.88 8.55 -24.49
N PHE A 203 -17.69 7.98 -24.63
CA PHE A 203 -17.28 6.80 -23.88
C PHE A 203 -16.96 7.15 -22.42
N THR A 204 -17.65 6.48 -21.48
CA THR A 204 -17.50 6.74 -20.05
C THR A 204 -17.26 5.43 -19.31
N ARG A 205 -16.23 5.41 -18.43
CA ARG A 205 -15.95 4.26 -17.58
C ARG A 205 -17.07 4.01 -16.60
N THR A 206 -17.34 2.73 -16.35
CA THR A 206 -18.33 2.32 -15.34
C THR A 206 -17.65 2.04 -13.99
N ALA A 207 -18.45 1.84 -12.95
CA ALA A 207 -17.98 1.42 -11.63
C ALA A 207 -17.54 -0.05 -11.58
N ASN A 208 -17.77 -0.83 -12.64
CA ASN A 208 -17.46 -2.27 -12.74
C ASN A 208 -15.96 -2.54 -13.02
N ARG A 209 -15.08 -1.63 -12.59
CA ARG A 209 -13.64 -1.88 -12.58
C ARG A 209 -13.34 -3.06 -11.67
N HIS A 210 -12.41 -3.94 -12.12
CA HIS A 210 -11.90 -5.02 -11.29
C HIS A 210 -10.39 -5.17 -11.48
N ASP A 211 -9.66 -5.24 -10.37
CA ASP A 211 -8.20 -5.39 -10.34
C ASP A 211 -7.83 -6.84 -10.03
N PHE A 212 -6.94 -7.41 -10.84
CA PHE A 212 -6.35 -8.74 -10.66
C PHE A 212 -4.88 -8.54 -10.31
N SER A 213 -4.59 -8.44 -9.03
CA SER A 213 -3.23 -8.24 -8.50
C SER A 213 -2.39 -9.50 -8.63
N ILE A 214 -1.07 -9.31 -8.72
CA ILE A 214 -0.11 -10.41 -8.58
C ILE A 214 -0.22 -10.96 -7.15
N ARG A 215 -0.12 -12.28 -7.02
CA ARG A 215 -0.17 -12.92 -5.70
C ARG A 215 1.17 -12.75 -4.99
N PRO A 216 1.17 -12.30 -3.73
CA PRO A 216 2.38 -12.33 -2.93
C PRO A 216 2.84 -13.79 -2.65
N PRO A 217 4.11 -13.98 -2.31
CA PRO A 217 4.53 -15.16 -1.55
C PRO A 217 3.77 -15.27 -0.23
N ALA A 218 3.96 -16.35 0.52
CA ALA A 218 3.36 -16.47 1.84
C ALA A 218 3.77 -15.31 2.75
N THR A 219 2.79 -14.68 3.39
CA THR A 219 2.94 -13.52 4.28
C THR A 219 2.60 -13.89 5.72
N VAL A 220 2.90 -13.01 6.66
CA VAL A 220 2.46 -13.18 8.06
C VAL A 220 0.93 -13.31 8.17
N LEU A 221 0.17 -12.76 7.20
CA LEU A 221 -1.29 -12.89 7.16
C LEU A 221 -1.71 -14.36 6.96
N ASN A 222 -1.01 -15.09 6.07
CA ASN A 222 -1.24 -16.53 5.89
C ASN A 222 -0.95 -17.28 7.18
N ALA A 223 0.20 -17.02 7.82
CA ALA A 223 0.59 -17.70 9.04
C ALA A 223 -0.39 -17.45 10.21
N ILE A 224 -0.92 -16.22 10.33
CA ILE A 224 -1.95 -15.87 11.33
C ILE A 224 -3.25 -16.62 11.04
N ALA A 225 -3.69 -16.66 9.76
CA ALA A 225 -4.90 -17.36 9.36
C ALA A 225 -4.76 -18.89 9.57
N ASP A 226 -3.61 -19.48 9.20
CA ASP A 226 -3.31 -20.89 9.38
C ASP A 226 -3.23 -21.28 10.87
N ALA A 227 -2.83 -20.35 11.75
CA ALA A 227 -2.89 -20.51 13.20
C ALA A 227 -4.33 -20.41 13.78
N GLY A 228 -5.33 -20.25 12.91
CA GLY A 228 -6.75 -20.19 13.27
C GLY A 228 -7.22 -18.85 13.84
N PHE A 229 -6.49 -17.75 13.58
CA PHE A 229 -6.95 -16.41 13.89
C PHE A 229 -7.61 -15.76 12.67
N PRO A 230 -8.77 -15.10 12.83
CA PRO A 230 -9.33 -14.27 11.78
C PRO A 230 -8.33 -13.19 11.32
N THR A 231 -8.21 -13.03 10.02
CA THR A 231 -7.49 -11.92 9.38
C THR A 231 -8.47 -11.13 8.53
N ILE A 232 -8.84 -9.97 9.01
CA ILE A 232 -9.91 -9.13 8.46
C ILE A 232 -9.29 -7.97 7.70
N GLY A 233 -9.48 -7.93 6.39
CA GLY A 233 -9.01 -6.85 5.53
C GLY A 233 -10.05 -5.75 5.39
N VAL A 234 -9.67 -4.48 5.60
CA VAL A 234 -10.51 -3.29 5.38
C VAL A 234 -9.88 -2.39 4.31
N GLY A 235 -10.71 -1.84 3.43
CA GLY A 235 -10.25 -1.05 2.30
C GLY A 235 -9.72 -1.92 1.15
N LYS A 236 -8.55 -1.60 0.61
CA LYS A 236 -7.93 -2.34 -0.50
C LYS A 236 -7.10 -3.56 -0.07
N ILE A 237 -7.06 -3.91 1.20
CA ILE A 237 -6.18 -4.98 1.70
C ILE A 237 -6.37 -6.29 0.94
N SER A 238 -7.61 -6.73 0.73
CA SER A 238 -7.87 -7.97 -0.02
C SER A 238 -7.35 -7.91 -1.46
N ASP A 239 -7.46 -6.78 -2.13
CA ASP A 239 -6.96 -6.58 -3.50
C ASP A 239 -5.43 -6.57 -3.55
N ILE A 240 -4.77 -5.87 -2.59
CA ILE A 240 -3.31 -5.77 -2.50
C ILE A 240 -2.67 -7.15 -2.30
N PHE A 241 -3.31 -8.01 -1.50
CA PHE A 241 -2.83 -9.36 -1.23
C PHE A 241 -3.46 -10.44 -2.12
N ALA A 242 -4.25 -10.07 -3.14
CA ALA A 242 -4.99 -10.99 -4.00
C ALA A 242 -5.77 -12.05 -3.19
N GLY A 243 -6.34 -11.65 -2.06
CA GLY A 243 -7.07 -12.49 -1.11
C GLY A 243 -6.21 -13.44 -0.28
N GLN A 244 -4.87 -13.45 -0.44
CA GLN A 244 -4.01 -14.37 0.28
C GLN A 244 -3.93 -14.04 1.77
N GLY A 245 -4.20 -15.03 2.63
CA GLY A 245 -4.17 -14.86 4.08
C GLY A 245 -5.31 -13.98 4.65
N ILE A 246 -6.31 -13.59 3.85
CA ILE A 246 -7.47 -12.81 4.29
C ILE A 246 -8.67 -13.73 4.46
N THR A 247 -9.19 -13.82 5.69
CA THR A 247 -10.35 -14.68 6.02
C THR A 247 -11.68 -13.95 5.86
N GLU A 248 -11.68 -12.62 5.96
CA GLU A 248 -12.85 -11.75 5.83
C GLU A 248 -12.43 -10.43 5.19
N SER A 249 -13.22 -9.91 4.25
CA SER A 249 -12.91 -8.66 3.54
C SER A 249 -14.07 -7.67 3.61
N HIS A 250 -13.72 -6.43 3.95
CA HIS A 250 -14.63 -5.28 4.00
C HIS A 250 -14.11 -4.17 3.09
N PRO A 251 -14.48 -4.18 1.80
CA PRO A 251 -14.10 -3.09 0.89
C PRO A 251 -14.58 -1.74 1.41
N ALA A 252 -13.71 -0.74 1.32
CA ALA A 252 -14.03 0.65 1.62
C ALA A 252 -13.39 1.53 0.53
N SER A 253 -14.18 2.42 -0.04
CA SER A 253 -13.78 3.28 -1.14
C SER A 253 -13.25 4.64 -0.69
N SER A 254 -13.34 4.93 0.62
CA SER A 254 -12.89 6.18 1.24
C SER A 254 -12.41 5.96 2.67
N ASN A 255 -11.64 6.91 3.19
CA ASN A 255 -11.19 6.89 4.58
C ASN A 255 -12.40 6.85 5.54
N ARG A 256 -13.44 7.63 5.27
CA ARG A 256 -14.66 7.68 6.10
C ARG A 256 -15.39 6.33 6.16
N GLU A 257 -15.50 5.62 5.05
CA GLU A 257 -16.07 4.28 5.03
C GLU A 257 -15.18 3.30 5.83
N GLY A 258 -13.85 3.39 5.67
CA GLY A 258 -12.90 2.58 6.44
C GLY A 258 -12.99 2.81 7.94
N MET A 259 -13.07 4.08 8.38
CA MET A 259 -13.26 4.46 9.78
C MET A 259 -14.53 3.84 10.37
N GLY A 260 -15.67 4.02 9.67
CA GLY A 260 -16.95 3.44 10.10
C GLY A 260 -16.97 1.90 10.09
N CYS A 261 -16.17 1.27 9.22
CA CYS A 261 -15.99 -0.17 9.20
C CYS A 261 -15.19 -0.64 10.42
N ILE A 262 -14.06 0.01 10.73
CA ILE A 262 -13.23 -0.31 11.90
C ILE A 262 -14.03 -0.17 13.18
N ASP A 263 -14.82 0.90 13.37
CA ASP A 263 -15.64 1.08 14.57
C ASP A 263 -16.58 -0.10 14.83
N LYS A 264 -17.21 -0.61 13.77
CA LYS A 264 -18.10 -1.77 13.85
C LYS A 264 -17.34 -3.06 14.13
N LEU A 265 -16.21 -3.27 13.44
CA LEU A 265 -15.40 -4.46 13.58
C LEU A 265 -14.73 -4.52 14.94
N TRP A 266 -14.13 -3.41 15.41
CA TRP A 266 -13.46 -3.35 16.71
C TRP A 266 -14.37 -3.68 17.87
N SER A 267 -15.64 -3.27 17.79
CA SER A 267 -16.65 -3.58 18.82
C SER A 267 -17.07 -5.06 18.85
N LYS A 268 -16.89 -5.80 17.74
CA LYS A 268 -17.37 -7.19 17.59
C LYS A 268 -16.24 -8.23 17.63
N THR A 269 -15.02 -7.83 17.25
CA THR A 269 -13.87 -8.71 17.13
C THR A 269 -13.20 -8.87 18.48
N ASN A 270 -13.16 -10.10 19.00
CA ASN A 270 -12.50 -10.41 20.28
C ASN A 270 -11.10 -11.01 20.11
N ARG A 271 -10.76 -11.47 18.91
CA ARG A 271 -9.46 -12.09 18.57
C ARG A 271 -9.19 -11.97 17.09
N GLY A 272 -7.92 -11.98 16.71
CA GLY A 272 -7.49 -11.92 15.32
C GLY A 272 -6.89 -10.57 14.93
N LEU A 273 -6.60 -10.42 13.65
CA LEU A 273 -6.01 -9.22 13.07
C LEU A 273 -7.04 -8.48 12.23
N ILE A 274 -7.20 -7.18 12.46
CA ILE A 274 -7.83 -6.25 11.53
C ILE A 274 -6.70 -5.48 10.85
N PHE A 275 -6.65 -5.52 9.54
CA PHE A 275 -5.65 -4.81 8.73
C PHE A 275 -6.37 -3.85 7.80
N CYS A 276 -6.11 -2.55 7.91
CA CYS A 276 -6.81 -1.50 7.19
C CYS A 276 -5.87 -0.64 6.38
N ASN A 277 -6.32 -0.28 5.15
CA ASN A 277 -5.67 0.71 4.31
C ASN A 277 -6.62 1.90 4.11
N PHE A 278 -6.19 3.12 4.50
CA PHE A 278 -6.90 4.37 4.30
C PHE A 278 -6.44 5.06 3.02
N VAL A 279 -7.21 4.86 1.96
CA VAL A 279 -6.83 5.09 0.56
C VAL A 279 -6.86 6.54 0.08
N ASP A 280 -7.63 7.44 0.74
CA ASP A 280 -7.88 8.78 0.21
C ASP A 280 -6.64 9.66 0.24
N PHE A 281 -5.75 9.48 1.21
CA PHE A 281 -4.51 10.23 1.32
C PHE A 281 -3.71 10.14 0.02
N ASP A 282 -3.60 8.94 -0.55
CA ASP A 282 -2.93 8.73 -1.82
C ASP A 282 -3.83 9.08 -3.02
N THR A 283 -4.98 8.40 -3.16
CA THR A 283 -5.75 8.40 -4.40
C THR A 283 -6.50 9.70 -4.66
N VAL A 284 -6.95 10.38 -3.60
CA VAL A 284 -7.73 11.62 -3.70
C VAL A 284 -6.85 12.84 -3.58
N TYR A 285 -5.86 12.82 -2.68
CA TYR A 285 -5.09 14.01 -2.33
C TYR A 285 -3.65 13.96 -2.85
N GLY A 286 -2.91 12.87 -2.64
CA GLY A 286 -1.52 12.73 -3.06
C GLY A 286 -1.35 12.84 -4.58
N HIS A 287 -1.92 11.92 -5.34
CA HIS A 287 -1.85 11.90 -6.80
C HIS A 287 -2.49 13.12 -7.49
N ARG A 288 -3.44 13.79 -6.83
CA ARG A 288 -4.10 14.99 -7.36
C ARG A 288 -3.44 16.30 -6.93
N ARG A 289 -2.37 16.20 -6.13
CA ARG A 289 -1.64 17.37 -5.61
C ARG A 289 -2.53 18.32 -4.79
N ASP A 290 -3.54 17.76 -4.13
CA ASP A 290 -4.44 18.50 -3.25
C ASP A 290 -3.92 18.50 -1.81
N ALA A 291 -2.93 19.36 -1.56
CA ALA A 291 -2.33 19.50 -0.23
C ALA A 291 -3.33 20.02 0.83
N ALA A 292 -4.34 20.79 0.44
CA ALA A 292 -5.37 21.29 1.35
C ALA A 292 -6.30 20.15 1.80
N GLY A 293 -6.79 19.36 0.83
CA GLY A 293 -7.58 18.17 1.13
C GLY A 293 -6.81 17.14 1.94
N TYR A 294 -5.51 17.00 1.68
CA TYR A 294 -4.63 16.11 2.48
C TYR A 294 -4.58 16.54 3.95
N ALA A 295 -4.38 17.85 4.22
CA ALA A 295 -4.37 18.40 5.58
C ALA A 295 -5.72 18.19 6.30
N MET A 296 -6.84 18.38 5.60
CA MET A 296 -8.18 18.13 6.13
C MET A 296 -8.38 16.64 6.47
N ALA A 297 -7.98 15.75 5.58
CA ALA A 297 -8.10 14.30 5.81
C ALA A 297 -7.25 13.82 7.00
N LEU A 298 -6.06 14.40 7.21
CA LEU A 298 -5.26 14.15 8.42
C LEU A 298 -5.98 14.60 9.68
N SER A 299 -6.63 15.76 9.67
CA SER A 299 -7.39 16.27 10.82
C SER A 299 -8.62 15.40 11.10
N GLU A 300 -9.36 14.96 10.06
CA GLU A 300 -10.49 14.02 10.20
C GLU A 300 -10.05 12.67 10.79
N PHE A 301 -8.90 12.16 10.33
CA PHE A 301 -8.33 10.92 10.88
C PHE A 301 -7.94 11.09 12.35
N ASP A 302 -7.26 12.19 12.68
CA ASP A 302 -6.81 12.46 14.05
C ASP A 302 -7.98 12.58 15.02
N GLU A 303 -9.05 13.27 14.62
CA GLU A 303 -10.28 13.39 15.41
C GLU A 303 -10.94 12.03 15.63
N TRP A 304 -11.01 11.20 14.60
CA TRP A 304 -11.61 9.87 14.68
C TRP A 304 -10.78 8.89 15.52
N VAL A 305 -9.45 8.94 15.43
CA VAL A 305 -8.59 7.96 16.08
C VAL A 305 -8.55 8.14 17.60
N GLY A 306 -8.78 9.35 18.10
CA GLY A 306 -8.77 9.64 19.55
C GLY A 306 -9.71 8.72 20.35
N PRO A 307 -11.02 8.71 20.08
CA PRO A 307 -11.98 7.80 20.75
C PRO A 307 -11.68 6.31 20.50
N LEU A 308 -10.99 5.95 19.43
CA LEU A 308 -10.56 4.58 19.19
C LEU A 308 -9.41 4.19 20.11
N ILE A 309 -8.42 5.07 20.31
CA ILE A 309 -7.30 4.87 21.24
C ILE A 309 -7.81 4.55 22.64
N ASP A 310 -8.84 5.24 23.12
CA ASP A 310 -9.43 5.01 24.44
C ASP A 310 -10.05 3.61 24.60
N LYS A 311 -10.38 2.93 23.48
CA LYS A 311 -10.95 1.57 23.47
C LYS A 311 -9.88 0.48 23.32
N ILE A 312 -8.61 0.83 23.11
CA ILE A 312 -7.50 -0.13 23.01
C ILE A 312 -7.10 -0.58 24.39
N SER A 313 -7.24 -1.87 24.66
CA SER A 313 -6.80 -2.43 25.93
C SER A 313 -5.29 -2.68 25.95
N PRO A 314 -4.64 -2.77 27.12
CA PRO A 314 -3.21 -3.06 27.19
C PRO A 314 -2.79 -4.36 26.49
N GLU A 315 -3.67 -5.36 26.47
CA GLU A 315 -3.43 -6.66 25.85
C GLU A 315 -3.62 -6.66 24.33
N ASP A 316 -4.22 -5.61 23.77
CA ASP A 316 -4.36 -5.43 22.33
C ASP A 316 -3.02 -4.96 21.74
N LEU A 317 -2.83 -5.19 20.45
CA LEU A 317 -1.75 -4.57 19.68
C LEU A 317 -2.37 -3.61 18.66
N PHE A 318 -2.09 -2.33 18.79
CA PHE A 318 -2.53 -1.33 17.81
C PHE A 318 -1.33 -0.64 17.18
N ILE A 319 -1.28 -0.67 15.85
CA ILE A 319 -0.20 -0.09 15.04
C ILE A 319 -0.80 0.89 14.05
N ILE A 320 -0.21 2.09 13.96
CA ILE A 320 -0.45 3.05 12.88
C ILE A 320 0.87 3.25 12.14
N THR A 321 0.81 3.14 10.81
CA THR A 321 1.95 3.35 9.91
C THR A 321 1.49 3.88 8.56
N ALA A 322 2.42 3.96 7.60
CA ALA A 322 2.15 4.16 6.18
C ALA A 322 2.95 3.16 5.35
N ASP A 323 2.73 3.11 4.06
CA ASP A 323 3.36 2.18 3.12
C ASP A 323 4.39 2.86 2.20
N HIS A 324 4.27 4.16 1.97
CA HIS A 324 5.19 5.01 1.22
C HIS A 324 4.87 6.50 1.48
N GLY A 325 5.48 7.42 0.74
CA GLY A 325 5.11 8.83 0.67
C GLY A 325 4.39 9.16 -0.64
N ASN A 326 3.66 10.27 -0.67
CA ASN A 326 3.16 10.91 -1.88
C ASN A 326 2.96 12.41 -1.59
N ASP A 327 4.07 13.14 -1.51
CA ASP A 327 4.07 14.56 -1.15
C ASP A 327 3.34 15.40 -2.20
N PRO A 328 2.15 15.94 -1.89
CA PRO A 328 1.34 16.66 -2.87
C PRO A 328 1.94 18.02 -3.25
N THR A 329 3.02 18.45 -2.61
CA THR A 329 3.74 19.70 -2.90
C THR A 329 5.04 19.46 -3.64
N PHE A 330 5.45 18.21 -3.80
CA PHE A 330 6.66 17.82 -4.52
C PHE A 330 6.41 17.71 -6.04
N HIS A 331 7.46 17.64 -6.83
CA HIS A 331 7.32 17.56 -8.29
C HIS A 331 6.72 16.22 -8.76
N GLY A 332 6.19 16.20 -9.98
CA GLY A 332 5.56 15.00 -10.56
C GLY A 332 4.20 14.68 -9.93
N THR A 333 3.71 13.49 -10.18
CA THR A 333 2.43 12.96 -9.65
C THR A 333 2.54 11.53 -9.15
N ASP A 334 3.77 11.03 -9.02
CA ASP A 334 4.09 9.68 -8.54
C ASP A 334 4.30 9.68 -7.02
N HIS A 335 4.33 8.49 -6.42
CA HIS A 335 4.71 8.28 -5.03
C HIS A 335 6.12 8.77 -4.76
N THR A 336 6.43 9.08 -3.50
CA THR A 336 7.74 9.52 -3.05
C THR A 336 8.38 8.51 -2.10
N ARG A 337 9.70 8.25 -2.30
CA ARG A 337 10.49 7.35 -1.46
C ARG A 337 10.80 8.02 -0.13
N GLU A 338 9.95 7.78 0.87
CA GLU A 338 10.02 8.41 2.18
C GLU A 338 10.14 7.38 3.32
N GLN A 339 10.67 7.81 4.45
CA GLN A 339 10.45 7.13 5.72
C GLN A 339 8.98 7.27 6.10
N VAL A 340 8.45 6.29 6.82
CA VAL A 340 7.06 6.28 7.28
C VAL A 340 6.97 6.28 8.80
N PRO A 341 5.87 6.79 9.39
CA PRO A 341 5.68 6.78 10.84
C PRO A 341 5.41 5.37 11.35
N LEU A 342 5.78 5.13 12.61
CA LEU A 342 5.44 3.94 13.36
C LEU A 342 4.95 4.35 14.75
N PHE A 343 3.68 4.07 15.06
CA PHE A 343 3.12 4.21 16.40
C PHE A 343 2.57 2.87 16.86
N VAL A 344 2.92 2.47 18.08
CA VAL A 344 2.58 1.15 18.64
C VAL A 344 2.01 1.31 20.04
N LEU A 345 0.73 0.99 20.22
CA LEU A 345 0.11 0.87 21.52
C LEU A 345 0.01 -0.61 21.90
N HIS A 346 0.73 -0.99 22.96
CA HIS A 346 0.72 -2.31 23.54
C HIS A 346 1.30 -2.23 24.96
N ASN A 347 0.71 -2.95 25.92
CA ASN A 347 1.14 -2.99 27.31
C ASN A 347 1.33 -1.63 28.00
N ARG A 348 0.71 -0.57 27.50
CA ARG A 348 0.92 0.83 27.93
C ARG A 348 2.37 1.28 27.88
N GLU A 349 3.17 0.70 27.01
CA GLU A 349 4.56 1.08 26.84
C GLU A 349 4.68 2.32 25.96
N SER A 350 5.62 3.19 26.36
CA SER A 350 6.00 4.38 25.59
C SER A 350 7.54 4.40 25.45
N ARG A 351 8.01 3.93 24.31
CA ARG A 351 9.45 3.80 24.00
C ARG A 351 9.76 4.49 22.67
N ASP A 352 10.94 5.09 22.60
CA ASP A 352 11.51 5.47 21.31
C ASP A 352 12.06 4.21 20.62
N LEU A 353 11.46 3.84 19.50
CA LEU A 353 11.85 2.68 18.68
C LEU A 353 12.95 3.03 17.66
N GLY A 354 13.32 4.31 17.58
CA GLY A 354 14.28 4.83 16.61
C GLY A 354 13.83 4.68 15.17
N THR A 355 14.83 4.60 14.27
CA THR A 355 14.57 4.30 12.85
C THR A 355 14.75 2.80 12.61
N ARG A 356 13.71 2.16 12.10
CA ARG A 356 13.68 0.74 11.75
C ARG A 356 14.10 0.60 10.29
N SER A 357 14.92 -0.39 9.98
CA SER A 357 15.51 -0.58 8.65
C SER A 357 14.62 -1.37 7.67
N THR A 358 13.40 -1.72 8.06
CA THR A 358 12.42 -2.42 7.21
C THR A 358 11.02 -2.32 7.81
N TYR A 359 10.00 -2.28 6.95
CA TYR A 359 8.60 -2.40 7.37
C TYR A 359 8.27 -3.81 7.87
N ALA A 360 9.05 -4.82 7.48
CA ALA A 360 8.88 -6.21 7.91
C ALA A 360 9.02 -6.42 9.42
N ASP A 361 9.50 -5.43 10.17
CA ASP A 361 9.50 -5.43 11.62
C ASP A 361 8.06 -5.52 12.18
N ILE A 362 7.05 -5.04 11.43
CA ILE A 362 5.63 -5.22 11.77
C ILE A 362 5.26 -6.69 11.67
N ALA A 363 5.63 -7.39 10.58
CA ALA A 363 5.34 -8.82 10.44
C ALA A 363 6.00 -9.64 11.55
N ALA A 364 7.25 -9.35 11.89
CA ALA A 364 7.94 -10.01 12.99
C ALA A 364 7.26 -9.76 14.34
N SER A 365 6.74 -8.55 14.55
CA SER A 365 6.00 -8.20 15.77
C SER A 365 4.62 -8.87 15.83
N LEU A 366 3.92 -8.96 14.70
CA LEU A 366 2.65 -9.70 14.61
C LEU A 366 2.86 -11.20 14.86
N ALA A 367 3.93 -11.80 14.29
CA ALA A 367 4.26 -13.20 14.52
C ALA A 367 4.51 -13.48 16.01
N GLU A 368 5.26 -12.61 16.69
CA GLU A 368 5.47 -12.70 18.12
C GLU A 368 4.18 -12.50 18.92
N PHE A 369 3.38 -11.47 18.57
CA PHE A 369 2.13 -11.17 19.26
C PHE A 369 1.13 -12.31 19.18
N PHE A 370 0.97 -12.93 18.01
CA PHE A 370 0.08 -14.09 17.83
C PHE A 370 0.71 -15.41 18.25
N GLN A 371 1.93 -15.39 18.79
CA GLN A 371 2.67 -16.57 19.25
C GLN A 371 2.75 -17.67 18.17
N LEU A 372 3.07 -17.23 16.93
CA LEU A 372 3.22 -18.17 15.84
C LEU A 372 4.38 -19.14 16.13
N PRO A 373 4.31 -20.40 15.64
CA PRO A 373 5.29 -21.45 15.97
C PRO A 373 6.73 -21.09 15.60
N GLU A 374 6.89 -20.31 14.53
CA GLU A 374 8.18 -19.86 14.05
C GLU A 374 8.24 -18.33 14.03
N SER A 375 9.41 -17.77 14.34
CA SER A 375 9.67 -16.34 14.16
C SER A 375 9.60 -16.01 12.67
N TRP A 376 9.09 -14.81 12.35
CA TRP A 376 9.06 -14.37 10.97
C TRP A 376 10.50 -14.22 10.43
N PRO A 377 10.81 -14.72 9.21
CA PRO A 377 12.20 -14.84 8.73
C PRO A 377 12.87 -13.50 8.42
N VAL A 378 12.10 -12.41 8.27
CA VAL A 378 12.60 -11.06 8.01
C VAL A 378 12.04 -10.07 9.01
N GLY A 379 12.83 -9.03 9.30
CA GLY A 379 12.47 -8.02 10.31
C GLY A 379 12.77 -8.46 11.73
N CYS A 380 12.61 -7.53 12.65
CA CYS A 380 12.83 -7.70 14.07
C CYS A 380 11.64 -7.16 14.86
N SER A 381 11.04 -7.99 15.69
CA SER A 381 9.96 -7.54 16.56
C SER A 381 10.40 -6.38 17.45
N PHE A 382 9.53 -5.40 17.60
CA PHE A 382 9.69 -4.27 18.51
C PHE A 382 8.92 -4.44 19.82
N LEU A 383 8.24 -5.57 20.04
CA LEU A 383 7.41 -5.80 21.23
C LEU A 383 8.25 -6.13 22.46
N LYS A 384 9.34 -6.87 22.31
CA LYS A 384 10.28 -7.13 23.43
C LYS A 384 11.28 -5.99 23.58
N GLY A 385 11.43 -5.48 24.78
CA GLY A 385 12.45 -4.49 25.18
C GLY A 385 13.87 -5.07 25.18
N GLY A 386 14.33 -5.51 24.00
CA GLY A 386 15.71 -5.97 23.79
C GLY A 386 16.45 -5.02 22.86
N THR A 387 17.63 -4.55 23.28
CA THR A 387 18.63 -3.99 22.36
C THR A 387 18.76 -4.89 21.14
N ARG A 388 18.82 -4.32 19.93
CA ARG A 388 19.00 -5.01 18.64
C ARG A 388 19.84 -6.27 18.82
N SER A 389 19.22 -7.45 18.75
CA SER A 389 19.95 -8.70 18.72
C SER A 389 20.84 -8.70 17.47
N LYS A 390 22.10 -9.08 17.59
CA LYS A 390 23.00 -9.25 16.44
C LYS A 390 22.45 -10.19 15.37
N ALA A 391 21.47 -11.03 15.71
CA ALA A 391 20.75 -11.91 14.79
C ALA A 391 19.83 -11.18 13.80
N CYS A 392 19.49 -9.90 14.05
CA CYS A 392 18.67 -9.08 13.17
C CYS A 392 19.46 -8.37 12.05
N LEU A 393 20.78 -8.53 12.04
CA LEU A 393 21.66 -8.01 10.99
C LEU A 393 21.98 -9.16 10.01
N HIS A 394 21.03 -9.53 9.16
CA HIS A 394 21.39 -10.27 7.96
C HIS A 394 22.06 -9.29 6.98
N GLU A 395 23.40 -9.39 6.90
CA GLU A 395 24.16 -8.82 5.79
C GLU A 395 23.58 -9.38 4.46
N PRO A 396 23.53 -8.57 3.39
CA PRO A 396 23.18 -9.09 2.08
C PRO A 396 24.19 -10.18 1.73
N ALA A 397 23.71 -11.36 1.32
CA ALA A 397 24.57 -12.42 0.82
C ALA A 397 25.49 -11.84 -0.26
N ALA A 398 26.78 -11.82 0.03
CA ALA A 398 27.79 -11.38 -0.92
C ALA A 398 27.64 -12.23 -2.19
N GLY A 399 27.28 -11.59 -3.29
CA GLY A 399 27.17 -12.24 -4.60
C GLY A 399 28.49 -12.93 -4.93
N GLY A 400 28.46 -14.26 -4.98
CA GLY A 400 29.58 -15.06 -5.44
C GLY A 400 29.89 -14.71 -6.90
N ALA A 401 30.91 -13.90 -7.09
CA ALA A 401 31.54 -13.72 -8.38
C ALA A 401 32.22 -15.02 -8.78
N THR A 402 31.55 -15.86 -9.57
CA THR A 402 32.20 -16.94 -10.30
C THR A 402 33.10 -16.32 -11.37
N SER A 403 34.39 -16.30 -11.08
CA SER A 403 35.40 -16.03 -12.09
C SER A 403 35.38 -17.13 -13.14
N VAL A 404 34.91 -16.81 -14.34
CA VAL A 404 35.14 -17.66 -15.52
C VAL A 404 36.58 -17.38 -15.94
N SER A 405 37.46 -18.34 -15.68
CA SER A 405 38.81 -18.39 -16.26
C SER A 405 38.70 -18.76 -17.73
N SER A 406 39.15 -17.84 -18.56
CA SER A 406 39.47 -18.11 -20.00
C SER A 406 40.62 -19.10 -20.11
N ASN A 407 40.39 -20.20 -20.80
CA ASN A 407 41.34 -20.96 -21.60
C ASN A 407 40.72 -21.21 -22.97
#